data_802a06838bcb8e18c337a2c9246e19fd
#
_entry.id   802a06838bcb8e18c337a2c9246e19fd
#
_cell.length_a   1.000
_cell.length_b   1.000
_cell.length_c   1.000
_cell.angle_alpha   90.00
_cell.angle_beta   90.00
_cell.angle_gamma   90.00
#
_symmetry.space_group_name_H-M   'P 1'
#
loop_
_entity.id
_entity.type
_entity.pdbx_description
1 polymer ?
#
loop_
_entity_poly.entity_id
_entity_poly.type
_entity_poly.pdbx_seq_one_letter_code
_entity_poly.pdbx_strand_id
1 'polypeptide(L)'
;MKPRNLTINNNELYLNGHSLRELAQNYQTPLYVYDEKELHQRMDEYKQNFLSKKFDTEIVYASKAFLVPELCNIINDHNLMMDAVSIGDLYIANYSKFPLSRIIFHGNNKTNDELQYAVENEIGIIVVDNIDELIRLNKIAKENNKLVNTLFRVNPGIDVHTHKYIKTALYVSKFGESIYDIETIKTIIDTYKKSENVRLLGFHAHIGSQIKEVKPFLSCIDKMVEFTKNIEDSHNIELSYLNLGGGFGVKYYEEDNEISLAYVLDKMIKRLEKISKKYNYNLKKVFIEPGRSIVGTAGITLYECGFIKKTYGDKNYLFINGGMTDNIRPALYQAKYAVDVVNKINDDKNLKVDVAGKCCESGDLIATDVMIPEAVPGDILVVYTTGAYTYSMSSNYNSITKPAVIFVGDDVKVVSKREQLEDLTRFF
;
A
#
# COMPACT_ATOMS: atom_id res chain seq x y z
N MET A 1 -7.36 13.65 -0.60
CA MET A 1 -8.26 13.98 -1.73
C MET A 1 -9.58 13.26 -1.54
N LYS A 2 -10.68 13.84 -2.02
CA LYS A 2 -12.00 13.19 -1.91
C LYS A 2 -12.11 12.05 -2.94
N PRO A 3 -12.87 10.97 -2.67
CA PRO A 3 -13.20 9.96 -3.67
C PRO A 3 -13.82 10.58 -4.93
N ARG A 4 -13.58 9.96 -6.08
CA ARG A 4 -14.01 10.50 -7.38
C ARG A 4 -15.53 10.57 -7.55
N ASN A 5 -16.22 9.61 -6.96
CA ASN A 5 -17.68 9.46 -7.11
C ASN A 5 -18.47 10.05 -5.92
N LEU A 6 -17.80 10.94 -5.16
CA LEU A 6 -18.44 11.69 -4.08
C LEU A 6 -19.25 12.87 -4.66
N THR A 7 -20.51 12.99 -4.24
CA THR A 7 -21.42 14.06 -4.68
C THR A 7 -22.08 14.73 -3.48
N ILE A 8 -22.63 15.93 -3.70
CA ILE A 8 -23.35 16.70 -2.68
C ILE A 8 -24.81 16.80 -3.11
N ASN A 9 -25.72 16.49 -2.21
CA ASN A 9 -27.14 16.69 -2.38
C ASN A 9 -27.76 17.17 -1.06
N ASN A 10 -28.55 18.23 -1.10
CA ASN A 10 -29.24 18.81 0.07
C ASN A 10 -28.32 19.01 1.30
N ASN A 11 -27.14 19.61 1.11
CA ASN A 11 -26.16 19.85 2.15
C ASN A 11 -25.54 18.59 2.79
N GLU A 12 -25.64 17.45 2.11
CA GLU A 12 -25.17 16.15 2.58
C GLU A 12 -24.29 15.46 1.52
N LEU A 13 -23.30 14.65 1.97
CA LEU A 13 -22.40 13.89 1.11
C LEU A 13 -22.97 12.51 0.76
N TYR A 14 -22.84 12.19 -0.52
CA TYR A 14 -23.22 10.90 -1.10
C TYR A 14 -22.02 10.25 -1.82
N LEU A 15 -21.88 8.95 -1.72
CA LEU A 15 -20.90 8.17 -2.46
C LEU A 15 -21.63 7.17 -3.37
N ASN A 16 -21.41 7.25 -4.67
CA ASN A 16 -22.09 6.40 -5.67
C ASN A 16 -23.63 6.41 -5.55
N GLY A 17 -24.21 7.52 -5.09
CA GLY A 17 -25.67 7.66 -4.90
C GLY A 17 -26.17 7.25 -3.51
N HIS A 18 -25.31 6.71 -2.63
CA HIS A 18 -25.66 6.35 -1.25
C HIS A 18 -25.30 7.47 -0.27
N SER A 19 -26.23 7.85 0.62
CA SER A 19 -25.98 8.84 1.67
C SER A 19 -24.93 8.32 2.66
N LEU A 20 -23.84 9.06 2.88
CA LEU A 20 -22.84 8.69 3.88
C LEU A 20 -23.41 8.69 5.30
N ARG A 21 -24.41 9.51 5.57
CA ARG A 21 -25.12 9.54 6.86
C ARG A 21 -25.93 8.28 7.09
N GLU A 22 -26.69 7.82 6.08
CA GLU A 22 -27.44 6.57 6.16
C GLU A 22 -26.51 5.36 6.28
N LEU A 23 -25.39 5.35 5.56
CA LEU A 23 -24.37 4.31 5.71
C LEU A 23 -23.82 4.26 7.13
N ALA A 24 -23.51 5.42 7.73
CA ALA A 24 -23.06 5.52 9.11
C ALA A 24 -24.10 4.97 10.11
N GLN A 25 -25.38 5.25 9.88
CA GLN A 25 -26.49 4.74 10.70
C GLN A 25 -26.69 3.22 10.56
N ASN A 26 -26.69 2.72 9.33
CA ASN A 26 -26.97 1.31 9.03
C ASN A 26 -25.83 0.37 9.43
N TYR A 27 -24.58 0.82 9.28
CA TYR A 27 -23.38 -0.01 9.53
C TYR A 27 -22.62 0.41 10.79
N GLN A 28 -23.10 1.43 11.50
CA GLN A 28 -22.48 2.06 12.68
C GLN A 28 -21.10 2.67 12.38
N THR A 29 -20.69 3.61 13.21
CA THR A 29 -19.36 4.21 13.19
C THR A 29 -18.51 3.74 14.39
N PRO A 30 -17.17 3.79 14.32
CA PRO A 30 -16.35 4.10 13.14
C PRO A 30 -16.61 3.12 11.99
N LEU A 31 -16.49 3.60 10.75
CA LEU A 31 -16.78 2.79 9.56
C LEU A 31 -15.78 3.11 8.45
N TYR A 32 -15.09 2.10 7.92
CA TYR A 32 -14.32 2.26 6.69
C TYR A 32 -15.23 2.05 5.48
N VAL A 33 -15.19 3.02 4.58
CA VAL A 33 -16.01 3.02 3.35
C VAL A 33 -15.08 3.16 2.17
N TYR A 34 -15.17 2.24 1.21
CA TYR A 34 -14.40 2.29 -0.02
C TYR A 34 -15.32 2.51 -1.22
N ASP A 35 -14.95 3.44 -2.07
CA ASP A 35 -15.53 3.64 -3.40
C ASP A 35 -15.08 2.49 -4.33
N GLU A 36 -15.95 1.50 -4.51
CA GLU A 36 -15.66 0.33 -5.34
C GLU A 36 -15.39 0.73 -6.80
N LYS A 37 -16.12 1.71 -7.32
CA LYS A 37 -15.91 2.20 -8.69
C LYS A 37 -14.54 2.87 -8.86
N GLU A 38 -14.08 3.63 -7.86
CA GLU A 38 -12.75 4.22 -7.91
C GLU A 38 -11.65 3.15 -7.83
N LEU A 39 -11.83 2.06 -7.07
CA LEU A 39 -10.87 0.95 -7.05
C LEU A 39 -10.66 0.39 -8.47
N HIS A 40 -11.76 0.09 -9.19
CA HIS A 40 -11.71 -0.37 -10.58
C HIS A 40 -11.04 0.66 -11.50
N GLN A 41 -11.44 1.92 -11.42
CA GLN A 41 -10.88 3.00 -12.25
C GLN A 41 -9.36 3.16 -12.04
N ARG A 42 -8.87 3.06 -10.79
CA ARG A 42 -7.44 3.16 -10.48
C ARG A 42 -6.64 2.00 -11.06
N MET A 43 -7.15 0.79 -10.98
CA MET A 43 -6.50 -0.39 -11.58
C MET A 43 -6.44 -0.25 -13.10
N ASP A 44 -7.51 0.21 -13.73
CA ASP A 44 -7.54 0.46 -15.18
C ASP A 44 -6.57 1.57 -15.61
N GLU A 45 -6.44 2.65 -14.83
CA GLU A 45 -5.45 3.70 -15.08
C GLU A 45 -4.02 3.15 -15.12
N TYR A 46 -3.67 2.25 -14.21
CA TYR A 46 -2.36 1.59 -14.22
C TYR A 46 -2.18 0.74 -15.47
N LYS A 47 -3.15 -0.10 -15.80
CA LYS A 47 -3.10 -0.98 -16.98
C LYS A 47 -2.98 -0.20 -18.29
N GLN A 48 -3.70 0.91 -18.41
CA GLN A 48 -3.72 1.72 -19.62
C GLN A 48 -2.44 2.55 -19.82
N ASN A 49 -1.76 2.94 -18.74
CA ASN A 49 -0.64 3.86 -18.81
C ASN A 49 0.75 3.20 -18.60
N PHE A 50 0.80 1.99 -18.05
CA PHE A 50 2.05 1.26 -17.86
C PHE A 50 2.18 0.15 -18.91
N LEU A 51 2.36 0.55 -20.17
CA LEU A 51 2.43 -0.35 -21.32
C LEU A 51 3.67 -0.08 -22.18
N SER A 52 4.36 -1.14 -22.60
CA SER A 52 5.43 -1.09 -23.61
C SER A 52 5.17 -2.07 -24.72
N LYS A 53 5.65 -1.76 -25.93
CA LYS A 53 5.67 -2.69 -27.07
C LYS A 53 6.98 -3.50 -27.14
N LYS A 54 7.92 -3.24 -26.23
CA LYS A 54 9.28 -3.82 -26.28
C LYS A 54 9.54 -4.85 -25.21
N PHE A 55 8.77 -4.83 -24.14
CA PHE A 55 8.86 -5.75 -23.02
C PHE A 55 7.50 -5.85 -22.33
N ASP A 56 7.26 -6.93 -21.62
CA ASP A 56 6.06 -7.13 -20.81
C ASP A 56 6.06 -6.20 -19.59
N THR A 57 4.88 -5.70 -19.24
CA THR A 57 4.66 -4.86 -18.05
C THR A 57 3.61 -5.48 -17.15
N GLU A 58 3.87 -5.52 -15.85
CA GLU A 58 2.95 -6.08 -14.87
C GLU A 58 2.70 -5.09 -13.73
N ILE A 59 1.46 -5.01 -13.32
CA ILE A 59 1.03 -4.28 -12.14
C ILE A 59 0.82 -5.27 -11.01
N VAL A 60 1.52 -5.08 -9.91
CA VAL A 60 1.46 -5.92 -8.71
C VAL A 60 0.83 -5.08 -7.60
N TYR A 61 -0.39 -5.39 -7.19
CA TYR A 61 -1.01 -4.67 -6.10
C TYR A 61 -0.30 -4.93 -4.77
N ALA A 62 0.09 -3.88 -4.06
CA ALA A 62 0.77 -4.00 -2.76
C ALA A 62 -0.25 -4.25 -1.63
N SER A 63 -0.42 -5.54 -1.26
CA SER A 63 -1.42 -6.03 -0.30
C SER A 63 -1.35 -5.37 1.07
N LYS A 64 -0.16 -5.03 1.53
CA LYS A 64 0.08 -4.32 2.81
C LYS A 64 -0.68 -3.01 2.95
N ALA A 65 -1.07 -2.38 1.85
CA ALA A 65 -1.84 -1.13 1.89
C ALA A 65 -3.25 -1.35 2.43
N PHE A 66 -3.90 -2.41 1.96
CA PHE A 66 -5.22 -2.88 2.39
C PHE A 66 -5.49 -4.24 1.75
N LEU A 67 -5.93 -5.22 2.53
CA LEU A 67 -6.24 -6.56 2.04
C LEU A 67 -7.47 -7.14 2.74
N VAL A 68 -8.45 -7.52 1.92
CA VAL A 68 -9.63 -8.31 2.30
C VAL A 68 -9.97 -9.25 1.14
N PRO A 69 -10.69 -10.36 1.39
CA PRO A 69 -11.04 -11.32 0.33
C PRO A 69 -11.68 -10.71 -0.91
N GLU A 70 -12.61 -9.78 -0.74
CA GLU A 70 -13.30 -9.12 -1.86
C GLU A 70 -12.33 -8.29 -2.72
N LEU A 71 -11.32 -7.65 -2.12
CA LEU A 71 -10.32 -6.95 -2.91
C LEU A 71 -9.45 -7.91 -3.73
N CYS A 72 -9.15 -9.11 -3.21
CA CYS A 72 -8.46 -10.14 -3.98
C CYS A 72 -9.26 -10.51 -5.25
N ASN A 73 -10.60 -10.60 -5.15
CA ASN A 73 -11.47 -10.86 -6.29
C ASN A 73 -11.36 -9.73 -7.33
N ILE A 74 -11.47 -8.47 -6.90
CA ILE A 74 -11.34 -7.31 -7.79
C ILE A 74 -9.97 -7.29 -8.49
N ILE A 75 -8.88 -7.53 -7.77
CA ILE A 75 -7.52 -7.60 -8.34
C ILE A 75 -7.45 -8.72 -9.40
N ASN A 76 -8.05 -9.87 -9.11
CA ASN A 76 -8.09 -11.01 -10.02
C ASN A 76 -8.89 -10.70 -11.29
N ASP A 77 -10.04 -10.04 -11.17
CA ASP A 77 -10.89 -9.64 -12.30
C ASP A 77 -10.19 -8.64 -13.22
N HIS A 78 -9.36 -7.75 -12.66
CA HIS A 78 -8.49 -6.87 -13.44
C HIS A 78 -7.25 -7.57 -14.03
N ASN A 79 -7.08 -8.86 -13.76
CA ASN A 79 -5.90 -9.63 -14.18
C ASN A 79 -4.57 -9.00 -13.70
N LEU A 80 -4.56 -8.39 -12.51
CA LEU A 80 -3.35 -7.88 -11.88
C LEU A 80 -2.66 -8.97 -11.05
N MET A 81 -1.38 -8.81 -10.81
CA MET A 81 -0.64 -9.56 -9.79
C MET A 81 -0.84 -8.93 -8.41
N MET A 82 -0.42 -9.63 -7.36
CA MET A 82 -0.46 -9.13 -5.98
C MET A 82 0.87 -9.41 -5.28
N ASP A 83 1.34 -8.49 -4.43
CA ASP A 83 2.40 -8.83 -3.49
C ASP A 83 1.82 -9.44 -2.20
N ALA A 84 2.65 -10.15 -1.47
CA ALA A 84 2.39 -10.59 -0.11
C ALA A 84 3.65 -10.38 0.73
N VAL A 85 3.51 -10.06 2.02
CA VAL A 85 4.66 -9.79 2.90
C VAL A 85 4.69 -10.70 4.13
N SER A 86 3.69 -11.55 4.29
CA SER A 86 3.57 -12.52 5.38
C SER A 86 2.78 -13.75 4.94
N ILE A 87 2.86 -14.82 5.73
CA ILE A 87 2.00 -16.00 5.54
C ILE A 87 0.51 -15.66 5.67
N GLY A 88 0.17 -14.64 6.46
CA GLY A 88 -1.21 -14.17 6.60
C GLY A 88 -1.77 -13.62 5.29
N ASP A 89 -0.99 -12.83 4.54
CA ASP A 89 -1.39 -12.34 3.22
C ASP A 89 -1.56 -13.49 2.22
N LEU A 90 -0.62 -14.47 2.22
CA LEU A 90 -0.71 -15.67 1.39
C LEU A 90 -1.96 -16.49 1.71
N TYR A 91 -2.28 -16.62 3.01
CA TYR A 91 -3.47 -17.34 3.46
C TYR A 91 -4.77 -16.65 3.01
N ILE A 92 -4.86 -15.32 3.13
CA ILE A 92 -6.03 -14.54 2.66
C ILE A 92 -6.19 -14.68 1.15
N ALA A 93 -5.09 -14.61 0.40
CA ALA A 93 -5.12 -14.81 -1.06
C ALA A 93 -5.63 -16.21 -1.43
N ASN A 94 -5.13 -17.24 -0.77
CA ASN A 94 -5.55 -18.63 -0.98
C ASN A 94 -7.03 -18.84 -0.61
N TYR A 95 -7.46 -18.29 0.54
CA TYR A 95 -8.86 -18.31 0.97
C TYR A 95 -9.79 -17.68 -0.08
N SER A 96 -9.33 -16.60 -0.71
CA SER A 96 -10.05 -15.89 -1.79
C SER A 96 -9.94 -16.59 -3.15
N LYS A 97 -9.25 -17.75 -3.23
CA LYS A 97 -8.96 -18.45 -4.48
C LYS A 97 -8.20 -17.59 -5.51
N PHE A 98 -7.43 -16.63 -5.04
CA PHE A 98 -6.54 -15.85 -5.90
C PHE A 98 -5.44 -16.76 -6.45
N PRO A 99 -5.08 -16.70 -7.76
CA PRO A 99 -4.03 -17.54 -8.34
C PRO A 99 -2.67 -17.28 -7.68
N LEU A 100 -2.18 -18.21 -6.86
CA LEU A 100 -0.94 -18.04 -6.08
C LEU A 100 0.30 -17.89 -6.96
N SER A 101 0.27 -18.43 -8.19
CA SER A 101 1.30 -18.20 -9.22
C SER A 101 1.40 -16.73 -9.69
N ARG A 102 0.44 -15.90 -9.37
CA ARG A 102 0.43 -14.44 -9.64
C ARG A 102 0.79 -13.61 -8.42
N ILE A 103 1.39 -14.22 -7.39
CA ILE A 103 1.88 -13.52 -6.20
C ILE A 103 3.40 -13.36 -6.27
N ILE A 104 3.86 -12.19 -5.85
CA ILE A 104 5.26 -11.90 -5.52
C ILE A 104 5.38 -11.83 -4.01
N PHE A 105 6.14 -12.75 -3.40
CA PHE A 105 6.28 -12.84 -1.95
C PHE A 105 7.52 -12.10 -1.45
N HIS A 106 7.28 -11.07 -0.66
CA HIS A 106 8.29 -10.19 -0.05
C HIS A 106 8.54 -10.52 1.43
N GLY A 107 9.49 -9.82 2.02
CA GLY A 107 9.82 -9.88 3.45
C GLY A 107 11.33 -9.90 3.66
N ASN A 108 11.81 -9.17 4.66
CA ASN A 108 13.24 -9.07 4.98
C ASN A 108 13.72 -10.13 5.97
N ASN A 109 12.80 -10.93 6.52
CA ASN A 109 13.11 -12.01 7.44
C ASN A 109 12.02 -13.09 7.38
N LYS A 110 11.88 -13.73 6.21
CA LYS A 110 10.95 -14.85 6.05
C LYS A 110 11.39 -16.04 6.88
N THR A 111 10.48 -16.60 7.65
CA THR A 111 10.71 -17.83 8.43
C THR A 111 10.77 -19.06 7.53
N ASN A 112 11.28 -20.18 8.06
CA ASN A 112 11.26 -21.44 7.30
C ASN A 112 9.84 -21.88 6.98
N ASP A 113 8.89 -21.69 7.88
CA ASP A 113 7.48 -22.05 7.67
C ASP A 113 6.85 -21.20 6.55
N GLU A 114 7.17 -19.91 6.49
CA GLU A 114 6.72 -19.02 5.41
C GLU A 114 7.33 -19.42 4.05
N LEU A 115 8.62 -19.75 4.01
CA LEU A 115 9.28 -20.24 2.80
C LEU A 115 8.73 -21.61 2.38
N GLN A 116 8.51 -22.52 3.34
CA GLN A 116 7.89 -23.83 3.09
C GLN A 116 6.50 -23.68 2.49
N TYR A 117 5.65 -22.85 3.12
CA TYR A 117 4.30 -22.58 2.61
C TYR A 117 4.34 -22.01 1.19
N ALA A 118 5.27 -21.06 0.93
CA ALA A 118 5.40 -20.45 -0.38
C ALA A 118 5.83 -21.46 -1.46
N VAL A 119 6.78 -22.35 -1.15
CA VAL A 119 7.27 -23.39 -2.06
C VAL A 119 6.19 -24.46 -2.32
N GLU A 120 5.52 -24.96 -1.29
CA GLU A 120 4.46 -25.97 -1.41
C GLU A 120 3.30 -25.47 -2.28
N ASN A 121 2.91 -24.21 -2.11
CA ASN A 121 1.80 -23.58 -2.81
C ASN A 121 2.19 -22.93 -4.15
N GLU A 122 3.42 -23.12 -4.62
CA GLU A 122 3.90 -22.67 -5.93
C GLU A 122 3.71 -21.16 -6.16
N ILE A 123 4.10 -20.35 -5.17
CA ILE A 123 4.08 -18.89 -5.30
C ILE A 123 4.90 -18.46 -6.51
N GLY A 124 4.37 -17.54 -7.32
CA GLY A 124 4.93 -17.21 -8.62
C GLY A 124 6.38 -16.71 -8.58
N ILE A 125 6.70 -15.77 -7.68
CA ILE A 125 8.04 -15.21 -7.48
C ILE A 125 8.29 -14.97 -5.99
N ILE A 126 9.47 -15.33 -5.50
CA ILE A 126 9.92 -14.97 -4.15
C ILE A 126 11.00 -13.89 -4.27
N VAL A 127 10.80 -12.75 -3.62
CA VAL A 127 11.84 -11.72 -3.50
C VAL A 127 12.74 -12.06 -2.32
N VAL A 128 13.93 -12.54 -2.64
CA VAL A 128 14.96 -12.88 -1.66
C VAL A 128 15.64 -11.60 -1.16
N ASP A 129 15.75 -11.43 0.14
CA ASP A 129 16.28 -10.21 0.76
C ASP A 129 17.75 -10.33 1.18
N ASN A 130 18.23 -11.53 1.46
CA ASN A 130 19.59 -11.80 1.94
C ASN A 130 20.09 -13.21 1.61
N ILE A 131 21.40 -13.45 1.82
CA ILE A 131 22.06 -14.73 1.47
C ILE A 131 21.53 -15.91 2.31
N ASP A 132 21.29 -15.71 3.60
CA ASP A 132 20.82 -16.80 4.47
C ASP A 132 19.43 -17.28 4.03
N GLU A 133 18.58 -16.37 3.62
CA GLU A 133 17.29 -16.72 3.03
C GLU A 133 17.45 -17.52 1.73
N LEU A 134 18.36 -17.10 0.84
CA LEU A 134 18.65 -17.82 -0.40
C LEU A 134 19.05 -19.28 -0.13
N ILE A 135 19.96 -19.50 0.82
CA ILE A 135 20.44 -20.85 1.19
C ILE A 135 19.29 -21.70 1.74
N ARG A 136 18.47 -21.15 2.63
CA ARG A 136 17.31 -21.84 3.22
C ARG A 136 16.25 -22.14 2.15
N LEU A 137 15.94 -21.17 1.29
CA LEU A 137 14.99 -21.35 0.19
C LEU A 137 15.42 -22.45 -0.77
N ASN A 138 16.71 -22.47 -1.16
CA ASN A 138 17.24 -23.51 -2.04
C ASN A 138 17.13 -24.90 -1.41
N LYS A 139 17.42 -25.02 -0.11
CA LYS A 139 17.27 -26.29 0.62
C LYS A 139 15.80 -26.74 0.64
N ILE A 140 14.87 -25.86 1.02
CA ILE A 140 13.44 -26.15 1.07
C ILE A 140 12.89 -26.52 -0.33
N ALA A 141 13.28 -25.78 -1.36
CA ALA A 141 12.89 -26.06 -2.73
C ALA A 141 13.39 -27.44 -3.21
N LYS A 142 14.62 -27.82 -2.85
CA LYS A 142 15.19 -29.14 -3.14
C LYS A 142 14.42 -30.26 -2.43
N GLU A 143 14.12 -30.10 -1.14
CA GLU A 143 13.34 -31.08 -0.35
C GLU A 143 11.94 -31.30 -0.91
N ASN A 144 11.36 -30.27 -1.56
CA ASN A 144 10.05 -30.32 -2.21
C ASN A 144 10.11 -30.66 -3.72
N ASN A 145 11.28 -30.95 -4.28
CA ASN A 145 11.50 -31.18 -5.72
C ASN A 145 10.93 -30.06 -6.62
N LYS A 146 11.05 -28.81 -6.19
CA LYS A 146 10.55 -27.64 -6.91
C LYS A 146 11.70 -26.77 -7.41
N LEU A 147 11.45 -26.03 -8.50
CA LEU A 147 12.29 -24.94 -8.97
C LEU A 147 11.56 -23.62 -8.69
N VAL A 148 12.15 -22.76 -7.86
CA VAL A 148 11.54 -21.51 -7.43
C VAL A 148 12.10 -20.33 -8.20
N ASN A 149 11.23 -19.51 -8.80
CA ASN A 149 11.62 -18.26 -9.43
C ASN A 149 11.81 -17.17 -8.39
N THR A 150 12.91 -16.42 -8.50
CA THR A 150 13.24 -15.38 -7.54
C THR A 150 13.65 -14.08 -8.22
N LEU A 151 13.41 -12.98 -7.51
CA LEU A 151 14.12 -11.71 -7.66
C LEU A 151 14.98 -11.50 -6.42
N PHE A 152 16.13 -10.88 -6.56
CA PHE A 152 16.91 -10.48 -5.39
C PHE A 152 16.68 -8.99 -5.09
N ARG A 153 16.40 -8.66 -3.84
CA ARG A 153 16.15 -7.28 -3.42
C ARG A 153 17.47 -6.52 -3.26
N VAL A 154 17.57 -5.39 -3.97
CA VAL A 154 18.73 -4.51 -3.88
C VAL A 154 18.32 -3.08 -3.50
N ASN A 155 19.26 -2.37 -2.92
CA ASN A 155 19.12 -0.98 -2.55
C ASN A 155 19.95 -0.09 -3.49
N PRO A 156 19.32 0.67 -4.40
CA PRO A 156 20.02 1.52 -5.37
C PRO A 156 20.49 2.85 -4.77
N GLY A 157 20.28 3.11 -3.48
CA GLY A 157 20.72 4.35 -2.83
C GLY A 157 20.08 5.61 -3.43
N ILE A 158 18.77 5.59 -3.67
CA ILE A 158 18.03 6.78 -4.15
C ILE A 158 17.49 7.56 -2.97
N ASP A 159 17.85 8.83 -2.84
CA ASP A 159 17.24 9.73 -1.86
C ASP A 159 15.91 10.26 -2.41
N VAL A 160 14.85 10.01 -1.69
CA VAL A 160 13.53 10.58 -1.93
C VAL A 160 13.19 11.43 -0.71
N HIS A 161 13.01 12.71 -0.85
CA HIS A 161 12.71 13.65 0.23
C HIS A 161 11.35 13.36 0.89
N THR A 162 11.25 12.21 1.59
CA THR A 162 10.05 11.72 2.26
C THR A 162 10.28 11.60 3.75
N HIS A 163 9.21 11.37 4.51
CA HIS A 163 9.30 11.19 5.96
C HIS A 163 10.30 10.07 6.34
N LYS A 164 11.12 10.31 7.37
CA LYS A 164 12.23 9.43 7.81
C LYS A 164 11.86 7.96 7.93
N TYR A 165 10.66 7.65 8.43
CA TYR A 165 10.20 6.27 8.65
C TYR A 165 9.72 5.52 7.39
N ILE A 166 9.55 6.23 6.26
CA ILE A 166 9.09 5.64 4.99
C ILE A 166 10.17 5.59 3.92
N LYS A 167 11.40 6.05 4.24
CA LYS A 167 12.58 5.91 3.38
C LYS A 167 13.09 4.47 3.43
N THR A 168 13.11 3.78 2.32
CA THR A 168 13.58 2.39 2.21
C THR A 168 14.83 2.23 1.34
N ALA A 169 15.25 3.27 0.65
CA ALA A 169 16.35 3.23 -0.32
C ALA A 169 17.64 3.93 0.15
N LEU A 170 17.78 4.19 1.45
CA LEU A 170 19.02 4.70 2.00
C LEU A 170 20.05 3.57 2.18
N TYR A 171 21.33 3.88 2.14
CA TYR A 171 22.44 2.91 2.31
C TYR A 171 22.36 2.09 3.61
N VAL A 172 21.69 2.61 4.63
CA VAL A 172 21.50 1.98 5.94
C VAL A 172 20.11 1.34 6.10
N SER A 173 19.39 1.13 5.02
CA SER A 173 18.08 0.46 5.07
C SER A 173 18.23 -0.99 5.53
N LYS A 174 17.24 -1.48 6.31
CA LYS A 174 17.17 -2.90 6.71
C LYS A 174 16.71 -3.84 5.57
N PHE A 175 16.42 -3.31 4.39
CA PHE A 175 15.87 -4.04 3.27
C PHE A 175 16.86 -4.14 2.13
N GLY A 176 17.12 -5.36 1.69
CA GLY A 176 17.94 -5.66 0.53
C GLY A 176 19.41 -5.24 0.68
N GLU A 177 20.23 -5.67 -0.24
CA GLU A 177 21.67 -5.39 -0.24
C GLU A 177 21.99 -4.17 -1.12
N SER A 178 22.99 -3.39 -0.70
CA SER A 178 23.40 -2.21 -1.48
C SER A 178 24.04 -2.61 -2.82
N ILE A 179 23.62 -1.99 -3.91
CA ILE A 179 24.26 -2.19 -5.22
C ILE A 179 25.72 -1.75 -5.26
N TYR A 180 26.20 -1.02 -4.25
CA TYR A 180 27.58 -0.54 -4.12
C TYR A 180 28.48 -1.49 -3.31
N ASP A 181 27.89 -2.47 -2.64
CA ASP A 181 28.64 -3.53 -1.96
C ASP A 181 28.94 -4.67 -2.95
N ILE A 182 29.94 -4.47 -3.76
CA ILE A 182 30.31 -5.36 -4.86
C ILE A 182 30.68 -6.76 -4.35
N GLU A 183 31.32 -6.87 -3.21
CA GLU A 183 31.75 -8.16 -2.63
C GLU A 183 30.55 -8.99 -2.15
N THR A 184 29.61 -8.35 -1.48
CA THR A 184 28.36 -9.00 -1.06
C THR A 184 27.55 -9.41 -2.28
N ILE A 185 27.38 -8.54 -3.28
CA ILE A 185 26.64 -8.86 -4.53
C ILE A 185 27.31 -10.03 -5.26
N LYS A 186 28.64 -10.05 -5.37
CA LYS A 186 29.36 -11.17 -5.97
C LYS A 186 29.09 -12.48 -5.23
N THR A 187 29.13 -12.45 -3.90
CA THR A 187 28.85 -13.64 -3.09
C THR A 187 27.42 -14.15 -3.30
N ILE A 188 26.45 -13.25 -3.43
CA ILE A 188 25.05 -13.59 -3.75
C ILE A 188 24.97 -14.30 -5.10
N ILE A 189 25.56 -13.73 -6.15
CA ILE A 189 25.53 -14.31 -7.50
C ILE A 189 26.22 -15.66 -7.53
N ASP A 190 27.37 -15.81 -6.87
CA ASP A 190 28.08 -17.08 -6.76
C ASP A 190 27.27 -18.14 -5.99
N THR A 191 26.46 -17.71 -5.00
CA THR A 191 25.54 -18.59 -4.27
C THR A 191 24.39 -19.04 -5.19
N TYR A 192 23.79 -18.14 -5.96
CA TYR A 192 22.78 -18.51 -6.96
C TYR A 192 23.29 -19.51 -7.99
N LYS A 193 24.52 -19.32 -8.50
CA LYS A 193 25.14 -20.26 -9.46
C LYS A 193 25.32 -21.68 -8.90
N LYS A 194 25.46 -21.81 -7.58
CA LYS A 194 25.56 -23.10 -6.88
C LYS A 194 24.21 -23.69 -6.48
N SER A 195 23.14 -22.92 -6.61
CA SER A 195 21.80 -23.28 -6.16
C SER A 195 20.99 -23.83 -7.34
N GLU A 196 20.68 -25.14 -7.30
CA GLU A 196 20.01 -25.84 -8.40
C GLU A 196 18.48 -25.65 -8.38
N ASN A 197 17.88 -25.32 -7.23
CA ASN A 197 16.45 -25.29 -7.01
C ASN A 197 15.86 -23.87 -6.90
N VAL A 198 16.70 -22.84 -7.10
CA VAL A 198 16.26 -21.43 -7.16
C VAL A 198 16.82 -20.76 -8.40
N ARG A 199 15.99 -20.01 -9.10
CA ARG A 199 16.34 -19.31 -10.34
C ARG A 199 16.25 -17.81 -10.13
N LEU A 200 17.37 -17.11 -10.31
CA LEU A 200 17.39 -15.65 -10.33
C LEU A 200 16.90 -15.13 -11.68
N LEU A 201 15.78 -14.39 -11.69
CA LEU A 201 15.23 -13.77 -12.90
C LEU A 201 15.75 -12.34 -13.10
N GLY A 202 16.13 -11.66 -12.02
CA GLY A 202 16.56 -10.28 -12.00
C GLY A 202 16.50 -9.67 -10.61
N PHE A 203 16.34 -8.36 -10.54
CA PHE A 203 16.39 -7.62 -9.28
C PHE A 203 15.11 -6.86 -8.97
N HIS A 204 14.86 -6.68 -7.66
CA HIS A 204 13.82 -5.84 -7.12
C HIS A 204 14.43 -4.65 -6.39
N ALA A 205 13.83 -3.47 -6.53
CA ALA A 205 14.11 -2.30 -5.69
C ALA A 205 12.82 -1.58 -5.29
N HIS A 206 12.82 -0.99 -4.10
CA HIS A 206 11.74 -0.12 -3.66
C HIS A 206 12.34 1.13 -3.00
N ILE A 207 12.09 2.30 -3.59
CA ILE A 207 12.80 3.54 -3.25
C ILE A 207 12.10 4.40 -2.20
N GLY A 208 10.92 4.03 -1.74
CA GLY A 208 10.20 4.77 -0.72
C GLY A 208 8.70 4.83 -0.95
N SER A 209 8.03 5.69 -0.20
CA SER A 209 6.58 5.83 -0.25
C SER A 209 6.18 7.30 -0.32
N GLN A 210 5.00 7.60 -0.89
CA GLN A 210 4.47 8.94 -1.03
C GLN A 210 5.36 9.87 -1.88
N ILE A 211 5.93 9.31 -2.96
CA ILE A 211 6.79 10.03 -3.91
C ILE A 211 5.91 10.81 -4.87
N LYS A 212 6.10 12.12 -4.95
CA LYS A 212 5.31 13.04 -5.76
C LYS A 212 6.15 13.74 -6.86
N GLU A 213 7.31 13.20 -7.14
CA GLU A 213 8.21 13.66 -8.19
C GLU A 213 8.58 12.50 -9.11
N VAL A 214 8.74 12.80 -10.40
CA VAL A 214 9.11 11.78 -11.38
C VAL A 214 10.59 11.39 -11.30
N LYS A 215 11.45 12.34 -10.91
CA LYS A 215 12.91 12.18 -10.93
C LYS A 215 13.43 10.95 -10.13
N PRO A 216 12.95 10.67 -8.90
CA PRO A 216 13.39 9.50 -8.16
C PRO A 216 13.12 8.17 -8.90
N PHE A 217 11.95 8.03 -9.55
CA PHE A 217 11.61 6.85 -10.34
C PHE A 217 12.56 6.68 -11.54
N LEU A 218 12.85 7.78 -12.28
CA LEU A 218 13.77 7.73 -13.41
C LEU A 218 15.19 7.40 -12.96
N SER A 219 15.64 7.94 -11.83
CA SER A 219 16.97 7.63 -11.27
C SER A 219 17.06 6.17 -10.82
N CYS A 220 15.98 5.61 -10.28
CA CYS A 220 15.91 4.19 -9.94
C CYS A 220 16.06 3.32 -11.20
N ILE A 221 15.31 3.64 -12.26
CA ILE A 221 15.38 2.92 -13.53
C ILE A 221 16.81 2.91 -14.09
N ASP A 222 17.48 4.08 -14.11
CA ASP A 222 18.84 4.18 -14.62
C ASP A 222 19.80 3.28 -13.86
N LYS A 223 19.80 3.39 -12.54
CA LYS A 223 20.70 2.60 -11.68
C LYS A 223 20.40 1.11 -11.75
N MET A 224 19.12 0.73 -11.77
CA MET A 224 18.74 -0.69 -11.82
C MET A 224 19.12 -1.34 -13.15
N VAL A 225 18.90 -0.67 -14.29
CA VAL A 225 19.30 -1.19 -15.60
C VAL A 225 20.81 -1.27 -15.72
N GLU A 226 21.55 -0.22 -15.36
CA GLU A 226 23.01 -0.22 -15.39
C GLU A 226 23.60 -1.30 -14.48
N PHE A 227 23.12 -1.41 -13.25
CA PHE A 227 23.56 -2.44 -12.31
C PHE A 227 23.29 -3.85 -12.83
N THR A 228 22.05 -4.12 -13.28
CA THR A 228 21.68 -5.45 -13.77
C THR A 228 22.54 -5.85 -14.96
N LYS A 229 22.75 -4.93 -15.91
CA LYS A 229 23.58 -5.20 -17.08
C LYS A 229 25.05 -5.47 -16.72
N ASN A 230 25.59 -4.71 -15.77
CA ASN A 230 26.97 -4.94 -15.29
C ASN A 230 27.12 -6.33 -14.64
N ILE A 231 26.10 -6.78 -13.90
CA ILE A 231 26.07 -8.14 -13.31
C ILE A 231 25.97 -9.22 -14.39
N GLU A 232 25.09 -9.04 -15.39
CA GLU A 232 25.00 -9.96 -16.54
C GLU A 232 26.37 -10.16 -17.19
N ASP A 233 27.03 -9.06 -17.55
CA ASP A 233 28.29 -9.07 -18.29
C ASP A 233 29.45 -9.64 -17.46
N SER A 234 29.55 -9.26 -16.18
CA SER A 234 30.65 -9.71 -15.32
C SER A 234 30.52 -11.16 -14.86
N HIS A 235 29.30 -11.68 -14.79
CA HIS A 235 29.04 -13.03 -14.29
C HIS A 235 28.59 -14.03 -15.38
N ASN A 236 28.38 -13.56 -16.61
CA ASN A 236 27.87 -14.34 -17.75
C ASN A 236 26.58 -15.09 -17.43
N ILE A 237 25.58 -14.33 -16.95
CA ILE A 237 24.23 -14.81 -16.63
C ILE A 237 23.18 -13.93 -17.32
N GLU A 238 21.97 -14.45 -17.55
CA GLU A 238 20.84 -13.69 -18.10
C GLU A 238 19.91 -13.25 -16.97
N LEU A 239 19.67 -11.94 -16.86
CA LEU A 239 18.81 -11.31 -15.88
C LEU A 239 17.86 -10.36 -16.59
N SER A 240 16.68 -10.83 -16.97
CA SER A 240 15.80 -10.10 -17.89
C SER A 240 14.55 -9.50 -17.23
N TYR A 241 14.43 -9.59 -15.90
CA TYR A 241 13.31 -9.07 -15.13
C TYR A 241 13.75 -7.94 -14.19
N LEU A 242 12.95 -6.89 -14.11
CA LEU A 242 13.12 -5.80 -13.14
C LEU A 242 11.82 -5.53 -12.40
N ASN A 243 11.90 -5.43 -11.06
CA ASN A 243 10.81 -4.94 -10.25
C ASN A 243 11.24 -3.60 -9.62
N LEU A 244 10.53 -2.55 -9.96
CA LEU A 244 10.85 -1.17 -9.56
C LEU A 244 10.11 -0.74 -8.29
N GLY A 245 9.34 -1.66 -7.67
CA GLY A 245 8.56 -1.39 -6.48
C GLY A 245 7.41 -0.42 -6.72
N GLY A 246 6.91 0.13 -5.64
CA GLY A 246 5.83 1.10 -5.66
C GLY A 246 6.30 2.50 -5.26
N GLY A 247 5.52 3.12 -4.38
CA GLY A 247 5.86 4.42 -3.80
C GLY A 247 5.10 5.60 -4.40
N PHE A 248 4.22 5.37 -5.38
CA PHE A 248 3.39 6.40 -6.00
C PHE A 248 2.56 7.14 -4.96
N GLY A 249 2.76 8.46 -4.87
CA GLY A 249 2.11 9.32 -3.89
C GLY A 249 0.68 9.68 -4.29
N VAL A 250 -0.11 10.03 -3.28
CA VAL A 250 -1.47 10.57 -3.45
C VAL A 250 -1.62 11.88 -2.66
N LYS A 251 -2.59 12.69 -3.05
CA LYS A 251 -2.93 13.93 -2.35
C LYS A 251 -3.80 13.61 -1.13
N TYR A 252 -3.44 14.14 0.04
CA TYR A 252 -4.16 13.92 1.30
C TYR A 252 -5.00 15.11 1.76
N TYR A 253 -4.56 16.33 1.47
CA TYR A 253 -5.23 17.59 1.85
C TYR A 253 -5.09 18.63 0.72
N GLU A 254 -5.77 19.76 0.80
CA GLU A 254 -5.92 20.65 -0.35
C GLU A 254 -4.60 21.25 -0.82
N GLU A 255 -3.74 21.67 0.08
CA GLU A 255 -2.45 22.28 -0.23
C GLU A 255 -1.36 21.24 -0.60
N ASP A 256 -1.69 19.95 -0.51
CA ASP A 256 -0.74 18.88 -0.82
C ASP A 256 -0.53 18.77 -2.34
N ASN A 257 0.72 18.50 -2.73
CA ASN A 257 1.07 18.33 -4.14
C ASN A 257 0.45 17.07 -4.73
N GLU A 258 0.04 17.16 -5.99
CA GLU A 258 -0.42 16.03 -6.78
C GLU A 258 0.45 15.87 -8.03
N ILE A 259 0.71 14.64 -8.42
CA ILE A 259 1.38 14.33 -9.67
C ILE A 259 0.47 13.42 -10.51
N SER A 260 0.39 13.71 -11.80
CA SER A 260 -0.37 12.87 -12.72
C SER A 260 0.24 11.47 -12.83
N LEU A 261 -0.53 10.44 -12.48
CA LEU A 261 -0.12 9.05 -12.58
C LEU A 261 0.27 8.69 -14.03
N ALA A 262 -0.56 9.05 -14.99
CA ALA A 262 -0.32 8.79 -16.41
C ALA A 262 1.02 9.42 -16.87
N TYR A 263 1.32 10.64 -16.42
CA TYR A 263 2.58 11.31 -16.73
C TYR A 263 3.79 10.56 -16.17
N VAL A 264 3.71 10.12 -14.90
CA VAL A 264 4.81 9.37 -14.26
C VAL A 264 5.06 8.07 -15.01
N LEU A 265 4.01 7.29 -15.26
CA LEU A 265 4.10 5.99 -15.92
C LEU A 265 4.63 6.11 -17.37
N ASP A 266 4.17 7.10 -18.14
CA ASP A 266 4.70 7.39 -19.49
C ASP A 266 6.21 7.69 -19.44
N LYS A 267 6.65 8.54 -18.49
CA LYS A 267 8.08 8.84 -18.32
C LYS A 267 8.90 7.63 -17.93
N MET A 268 8.36 6.76 -17.06
CA MET A 268 9.02 5.51 -16.65
C MET A 268 9.20 4.57 -17.85
N ILE A 269 8.15 4.33 -18.64
CA ILE A 269 8.21 3.46 -19.84
C ILE A 269 9.22 4.01 -20.84
N LYS A 270 9.13 5.29 -21.21
CA LYS A 270 10.07 5.93 -22.13
C LYS A 270 11.52 5.86 -21.64
N ARG A 271 11.73 5.98 -20.31
CA ARG A 271 13.06 5.87 -19.73
C ARG A 271 13.59 4.43 -19.80
N LEU A 272 12.78 3.45 -19.44
CA LEU A 272 13.12 2.03 -19.56
C LEU A 272 13.52 1.67 -20.99
N GLU A 273 12.73 2.04 -21.99
CA GLU A 273 13.04 1.77 -23.38
C GLU A 273 14.35 2.43 -23.86
N LYS A 274 14.56 3.68 -23.42
CA LYS A 274 15.77 4.45 -23.79
C LYS A 274 17.02 3.86 -23.14
N ILE A 275 16.98 3.54 -21.85
CA ILE A 275 18.15 3.10 -21.09
C ILE A 275 18.51 1.65 -21.43
N SER A 276 17.52 0.76 -21.61
CA SER A 276 17.74 -0.62 -22.04
C SER A 276 18.43 -0.66 -23.42
N LYS A 277 18.00 0.19 -24.36
CA LYS A 277 18.67 0.33 -25.65
C LYS A 277 20.11 0.83 -25.50
N LYS A 278 20.36 1.82 -24.62
CA LYS A 278 21.70 2.40 -24.38
C LYS A 278 22.70 1.34 -23.92
N TYR A 279 22.26 0.45 -23.00
CA TYR A 279 23.11 -0.59 -22.41
C TYR A 279 23.03 -1.93 -23.14
N ASN A 280 22.29 -2.01 -24.24
CA ASN A 280 22.01 -3.30 -24.93
C ASN A 280 21.48 -4.37 -23.95
N TYR A 281 20.59 -3.96 -23.06
CA TYR A 281 19.99 -4.82 -22.04
C TYR A 281 18.70 -5.47 -22.55
N ASN A 282 18.65 -6.81 -22.53
CA ASN A 282 17.50 -7.60 -23.01
C ASN A 282 16.40 -7.68 -21.93
N LEU A 283 15.78 -6.54 -21.65
CA LEU A 283 14.67 -6.46 -20.70
C LEU A 283 13.44 -7.19 -21.25
N LYS A 284 12.98 -8.24 -20.59
CA LYS A 284 11.79 -9.02 -20.98
C LYS A 284 10.56 -8.60 -20.20
N LYS A 285 10.69 -8.32 -18.89
CA LYS A 285 9.55 -8.02 -18.05
C LYS A 285 9.87 -6.99 -16.97
N VAL A 286 8.95 -6.07 -16.75
CA VAL A 286 9.04 -5.06 -15.68
C VAL A 286 7.78 -5.08 -14.82
N PHE A 287 7.98 -5.03 -13.50
CA PHE A 287 6.92 -4.94 -12.50
C PHE A 287 6.96 -3.57 -11.80
N ILE A 288 5.78 -3.06 -11.43
CA ILE A 288 5.62 -1.99 -10.45
C ILE A 288 4.61 -2.42 -9.39
N GLU A 289 4.76 -1.90 -8.15
CA GLU A 289 4.01 -2.35 -6.98
C GLU A 289 3.17 -1.22 -6.34
N PRO A 290 2.15 -0.68 -7.05
CA PRO A 290 1.27 0.31 -6.46
C PRO A 290 0.37 -0.30 -5.38
N GLY A 291 0.27 0.35 -4.22
CA GLY A 291 -0.69 0.02 -3.17
C GLY A 291 -1.51 1.25 -2.83
N ARG A 292 -0.88 2.22 -2.11
CA ARG A 292 -1.49 3.47 -1.69
C ARG A 292 -2.24 4.20 -2.82
N SER A 293 -1.67 4.30 -3.98
CA SER A 293 -2.24 5.03 -5.12
C SER A 293 -3.44 4.33 -5.77
N ILE A 294 -3.67 3.05 -5.47
CA ILE A 294 -4.89 2.33 -5.88
C ILE A 294 -6.00 2.55 -4.84
N VAL A 295 -5.73 2.26 -3.56
CA VAL A 295 -6.79 2.21 -2.54
C VAL A 295 -6.90 3.48 -1.70
N GLY A 296 -5.87 4.32 -1.65
CA GLY A 296 -5.77 5.42 -0.69
C GLY A 296 -6.89 6.44 -0.81
N THR A 297 -7.12 6.98 -2.01
CA THR A 297 -8.16 7.98 -2.27
C THR A 297 -9.56 7.38 -2.36
N ALA A 298 -9.67 6.10 -2.72
CA ALA A 298 -10.93 5.39 -2.75
C ALA A 298 -11.53 5.16 -1.35
N GLY A 299 -10.71 5.18 -0.30
CA GLY A 299 -11.17 4.93 1.08
C GLY A 299 -11.36 6.19 1.90
N ILE A 300 -12.45 6.21 2.65
CA ILE A 300 -12.78 7.20 3.67
C ILE A 300 -13.15 6.50 4.98
N THR A 301 -13.07 7.23 6.09
CA THR A 301 -13.54 6.73 7.39
C THR A 301 -14.61 7.67 7.95
N LEU A 302 -15.72 7.10 8.38
CA LEU A 302 -16.83 7.82 9.00
C LEU A 302 -16.78 7.66 10.52
N TYR A 303 -16.98 8.77 11.23
CA TYR A 303 -17.06 8.83 12.69
C TYR A 303 -18.28 9.59 13.12
N GLU A 304 -18.89 9.19 14.21
CA GLU A 304 -19.90 10.00 14.90
C GLU A 304 -19.21 11.08 15.73
N CYS A 305 -19.66 12.33 15.58
CA CYS A 305 -19.23 13.45 16.39
C CYS A 305 -19.83 13.35 17.80
N GLY A 306 -18.97 13.54 18.79
CA GLY A 306 -19.38 13.78 20.17
C GLY A 306 -19.54 15.28 20.44
N PHE A 307 -19.10 15.74 21.61
CA PHE A 307 -19.16 17.13 21.97
C PHE A 307 -17.87 17.89 21.63
N ILE A 308 -17.96 19.22 21.57
CA ILE A 308 -16.82 20.10 21.40
C ILE A 308 -16.38 20.62 22.77
N LYS A 309 -15.13 20.34 23.14
CA LYS A 309 -14.52 20.90 24.35
C LYS A 309 -13.71 22.15 24.01
N LYS A 310 -14.09 23.28 24.59
CA LYS A 310 -13.28 24.50 24.60
C LYS A 310 -12.37 24.47 25.82
N THR A 311 -11.06 24.60 25.61
CA THR A 311 -10.09 24.63 26.71
C THR A 311 -9.87 26.06 27.21
N TYR A 312 -9.31 26.21 28.40
CA TYR A 312 -8.92 27.51 28.95
C TYR A 312 -7.87 28.24 28.09
N GLY A 313 -7.07 27.51 27.32
CA GLY A 313 -6.04 28.04 26.39
C GLY A 313 -6.54 28.22 24.94
N ASP A 314 -7.83 28.47 24.73
CA ASP A 314 -8.49 28.76 23.45
C ASP A 314 -8.33 27.64 22.37
N LYS A 315 -8.00 26.42 22.79
CA LYS A 315 -7.98 25.27 21.90
C LYS A 315 -9.32 24.52 21.97
N ASN A 316 -9.88 24.19 20.82
CA ASN A 316 -11.09 23.39 20.72
C ASN A 316 -10.77 21.96 20.28
N TYR A 317 -11.40 20.99 20.93
CA TYR A 317 -11.39 19.59 20.54
C TYR A 317 -12.77 19.14 20.13
N LEU A 318 -12.90 18.58 18.93
CA LEU A 318 -14.07 17.79 18.56
C LEU A 318 -13.76 16.33 18.87
N PHE A 319 -14.51 15.71 19.78
CA PHE A 319 -14.37 14.30 20.08
C PHE A 319 -15.16 13.44 19.09
N ILE A 320 -14.59 12.27 18.73
CA ILE A 320 -15.21 11.29 17.84
C ILE A 320 -15.24 9.90 18.52
N ASN A 321 -16.11 9.02 18.03
CA ASN A 321 -16.29 7.68 18.60
C ASN A 321 -15.22 6.64 18.17
N GLY A 322 -14.19 7.05 17.41
CA GLY A 322 -13.01 6.25 17.04
C GLY A 322 -11.73 6.93 17.46
N GLY A 323 -10.61 6.63 16.77
CA GLY A 323 -9.34 7.27 17.08
C GLY A 323 -8.14 6.57 16.45
N MET A 324 -6.99 6.64 17.14
CA MET A 324 -5.74 6.05 16.65
C MET A 324 -5.80 4.53 16.46
N THR A 325 -6.75 3.84 17.05
CA THR A 325 -7.03 2.43 16.79
C THR A 325 -7.47 2.17 15.37
N ASP A 326 -8.09 3.14 14.72
CA ASP A 326 -8.60 3.06 13.36
C ASP A 326 -7.66 3.73 12.36
N ASN A 327 -6.95 4.77 12.80
CA ASN A 327 -5.95 5.48 12.00
C ASN A 327 -4.77 5.95 12.85
N ILE A 328 -3.77 5.07 13.00
CA ILE A 328 -2.55 5.36 13.76
C ILE A 328 -1.62 6.38 13.07
N ARG A 329 -1.83 6.66 11.79
CA ARG A 329 -0.87 7.39 10.96
C ARG A 329 -0.62 8.84 11.38
N PRO A 330 -1.60 9.62 11.89
CA PRO A 330 -1.32 10.94 12.45
C PRO A 330 -0.33 10.87 13.61
N ALA A 331 -0.54 9.95 14.55
CA ALA A 331 0.36 9.77 15.71
C ALA A 331 1.73 9.24 15.31
N LEU A 332 1.80 8.24 14.41
CA LEU A 332 3.03 7.57 14.04
C LEU A 332 3.88 8.36 13.03
N TYR A 333 3.25 9.01 12.07
CA TYR A 333 3.92 9.66 10.93
C TYR A 333 3.64 11.15 10.81
N GLN A 334 2.87 11.74 11.74
CA GLN A 334 2.38 13.13 11.63
C GLN A 334 1.62 13.36 10.32
N ALA A 335 0.94 12.31 9.84
CA ALA A 335 0.18 12.36 8.60
C ALA A 335 -1.03 13.29 8.76
N LYS A 336 -1.20 14.22 7.81
CA LYS A 336 -2.34 15.13 7.77
C LYS A 336 -3.45 14.54 6.93
N TYR A 337 -4.69 14.77 7.36
CA TYR A 337 -5.90 14.34 6.67
C TYR A 337 -6.89 15.49 6.53
N ALA A 338 -7.57 15.56 5.40
CA ALA A 338 -8.71 16.44 5.22
C ALA A 338 -9.96 15.82 5.86
N VAL A 339 -10.81 16.66 6.45
CA VAL A 339 -12.04 16.26 7.09
C VAL A 339 -13.20 17.20 6.70
N ASP A 340 -14.43 16.68 6.71
CA ASP A 340 -15.65 17.45 6.57
C ASP A 340 -16.75 16.89 7.49
N VAL A 341 -17.78 17.69 7.78
CA VAL A 341 -19.01 17.21 8.42
C VAL A 341 -20.00 16.83 7.32
N VAL A 342 -20.35 15.54 7.27
CA VAL A 342 -21.12 14.92 6.17
C VAL A 342 -22.44 15.63 5.89
N ASN A 343 -23.19 15.96 6.94
CA ASN A 343 -24.53 16.53 6.89
C ASN A 343 -24.54 18.07 7.04
N LYS A 344 -23.38 18.71 6.85
CA LYS A 344 -23.18 20.17 6.93
C LYS A 344 -22.13 20.65 5.93
N ILE A 345 -22.08 20.01 4.77
CA ILE A 345 -20.96 20.19 3.82
C ILE A 345 -20.87 21.58 3.21
N ASN A 346 -22.02 22.27 3.09
CA ASN A 346 -22.11 23.63 2.56
C ASN A 346 -22.18 24.71 3.65
N ASP A 347 -22.21 24.33 4.94
CA ASP A 347 -22.23 25.28 6.03
C ASP A 347 -20.88 25.98 6.19
N ASP A 348 -20.89 27.19 6.72
CA ASP A 348 -19.68 27.98 6.94
C ASP A 348 -18.73 27.29 7.91
N LYS A 349 -17.49 27.07 7.48
CA LYS A 349 -16.40 26.50 8.28
C LYS A 349 -15.78 27.60 9.17
N ASN A 350 -16.42 27.92 10.27
CA ASN A 350 -16.04 29.01 11.16
C ASN A 350 -15.44 28.56 12.51
N LEU A 351 -15.36 27.25 12.75
CA LEU A 351 -14.82 26.67 13.96
C LEU A 351 -13.51 25.92 13.71
N LYS A 352 -12.43 26.40 14.35
CA LYS A 352 -11.14 25.72 14.34
C LYS A 352 -11.09 24.68 15.45
N VAL A 353 -10.77 23.41 15.11
CA VAL A 353 -10.69 22.30 16.07
C VAL A 353 -9.51 21.36 15.79
N ASP A 354 -9.11 20.64 16.83
CA ASP A 354 -8.45 19.35 16.69
C ASP A 354 -9.49 18.23 16.82
N VAL A 355 -9.46 17.27 15.92
CA VAL A 355 -10.31 16.07 15.97
C VAL A 355 -9.63 15.04 16.84
N ALA A 356 -10.17 14.81 18.03
CA ALA A 356 -9.61 13.92 19.04
C ALA A 356 -10.40 12.61 19.12
N GLY A 357 -9.68 11.50 19.13
CA GLY A 357 -10.25 10.18 19.34
C GLY A 357 -10.62 9.92 20.80
N LYS A 358 -11.11 8.71 21.05
CA LYS A 358 -11.59 8.27 22.38
C LYS A 358 -10.56 7.43 23.15
N CYS A 359 -9.38 7.17 22.59
CA CYS A 359 -8.34 6.44 23.28
C CYS A 359 -7.77 7.23 24.46
N CYS A 360 -7.40 6.54 25.53
CA CYS A 360 -6.78 7.18 26.69
C CYS A 360 -5.30 7.46 26.41
N GLU A 361 -5.05 8.30 25.40
CA GLU A 361 -3.72 8.68 24.90
C GLU A 361 -3.73 10.12 24.37
N SER A 362 -2.80 10.94 24.85
CA SER A 362 -2.73 12.36 24.48
C SER A 362 -2.47 12.58 22.98
N GLY A 363 -1.81 11.63 22.33
CA GLY A 363 -1.52 11.65 20.90
C GLY A 363 -2.65 11.14 20.00
N ASP A 364 -3.83 10.82 20.56
CA ASP A 364 -4.98 10.34 19.79
C ASP A 364 -5.71 11.50 19.10
N LEU A 365 -5.04 12.04 18.06
CA LEU A 365 -5.52 13.12 17.21
C LEU A 365 -5.57 12.63 15.76
N ILE A 366 -6.75 12.70 15.16
CA ILE A 366 -6.97 12.28 13.76
C ILE A 366 -6.65 13.41 12.77
N ALA A 367 -6.99 14.65 13.16
CA ALA A 367 -6.65 15.84 12.41
C ALA A 367 -6.43 17.01 13.37
N THR A 368 -5.53 17.91 13.03
CA THR A 368 -5.19 19.08 13.86
C THR A 368 -5.38 20.37 13.08
N ASP A 369 -5.79 21.43 13.79
CA ASP A 369 -5.95 22.78 13.24
C ASP A 369 -6.90 22.85 12.03
N VAL A 370 -7.94 22.01 11.99
CA VAL A 370 -8.89 21.96 10.87
C VAL A 370 -10.07 22.91 11.09
N MET A 371 -10.54 23.52 10.01
CA MET A 371 -11.73 24.37 10.00
C MET A 371 -12.95 23.53 9.62
N ILE A 372 -13.97 23.53 10.48
CA ILE A 372 -15.23 22.80 10.25
C ILE A 372 -16.44 23.71 10.57
N PRO A 373 -17.64 23.38 10.05
CA PRO A 373 -18.89 23.92 10.59
C PRO A 373 -19.06 23.52 12.05
N GLU A 374 -19.90 24.24 12.81
CA GLU A 374 -20.21 23.86 14.19
C GLU A 374 -20.92 22.49 14.22
N ALA A 375 -20.18 21.46 14.65
CA ALA A 375 -20.67 20.09 14.78
C ALA A 375 -21.36 19.89 16.13
N VAL A 376 -22.40 19.08 16.15
CA VAL A 376 -23.13 18.70 17.36
C VAL A 376 -23.11 17.16 17.52
N PRO A 377 -23.33 16.61 18.73
CA PRO A 377 -23.42 15.16 18.92
C PRO A 377 -24.42 14.51 17.96
N GLY A 378 -23.96 13.43 17.31
CA GLY A 378 -24.73 12.70 16.29
C GLY A 378 -24.51 13.17 14.84
N ASP A 379 -23.80 14.28 14.61
CA ASP A 379 -23.29 14.60 13.26
C ASP A 379 -22.24 13.57 12.84
N ILE A 380 -22.06 13.42 11.54
CA ILE A 380 -21.08 12.48 11.00
C ILE A 380 -19.87 13.23 10.43
N LEU A 381 -18.68 12.92 10.94
CA LEU A 381 -17.40 13.38 10.40
C LEU A 381 -16.89 12.37 9.37
N VAL A 382 -16.46 12.86 8.22
CA VAL A 382 -15.70 12.06 7.25
C VAL A 382 -14.22 12.46 7.29
N VAL A 383 -13.34 11.44 7.30
CA VAL A 383 -11.89 11.59 7.12
C VAL A 383 -11.55 11.00 5.76
N TYR A 384 -10.98 11.82 4.87
CA TYR A 384 -10.67 11.40 3.49
C TYR A 384 -9.33 10.70 3.36
N THR A 385 -9.14 9.97 2.26
CA THR A 385 -7.87 9.32 1.88
C THR A 385 -7.37 8.31 2.92
N THR A 386 -8.28 7.63 3.57
CA THR A 386 -7.97 6.62 4.59
C THR A 386 -7.95 5.19 4.05
N GLY A 387 -7.96 5.00 2.72
CA GLY A 387 -8.00 3.66 2.13
C GLY A 387 -6.70 2.86 2.24
N ALA A 388 -5.57 3.49 2.57
CA ALA A 388 -4.29 2.82 2.65
C ALA A 388 -3.64 2.95 4.03
N TYR A 389 -3.20 1.82 4.60
CA TYR A 389 -2.46 1.76 5.88
C TYR A 389 -3.25 2.31 7.08
N THR A 390 -4.57 2.16 7.07
CA THR A 390 -5.47 2.47 8.18
C THR A 390 -6.07 1.17 8.71
N TYR A 391 -7.01 0.54 7.99
CA TYR A 391 -7.54 -0.77 8.37
C TYR A 391 -6.43 -1.82 8.59
N SER A 392 -5.46 -1.91 7.68
CA SER A 392 -4.34 -2.86 7.79
C SER A 392 -3.42 -2.61 9.01
N MET A 393 -3.46 -1.41 9.59
CA MET A 393 -2.70 -1.03 10.80
C MET A 393 -3.62 -0.85 12.02
N SER A 394 -4.90 -1.16 11.91
CA SER A 394 -5.85 -1.04 13.03
C SER A 394 -5.48 -1.97 14.19
N SER A 395 -5.83 -1.57 15.39
CA SER A 395 -5.48 -2.30 16.62
C SER A 395 -6.63 -2.31 17.61
N ASN A 396 -6.49 -3.14 18.64
CA ASN A 396 -7.43 -3.18 19.77
C ASN A 396 -6.89 -2.44 21.01
N TYR A 397 -6.10 -1.37 20.82
CA TYR A 397 -5.67 -0.54 21.94
C TYR A 397 -6.86 -0.04 22.76
N ASN A 398 -6.73 0.01 24.08
CA ASN A 398 -7.83 0.22 25.05
C ASN A 398 -9.01 -0.77 24.91
N SER A 399 -8.80 -1.96 24.36
CA SER A 399 -9.83 -2.98 24.09
C SER A 399 -10.98 -2.46 23.21
N ILE A 400 -10.68 -1.55 22.29
CA ILE A 400 -11.65 -1.05 21.31
C ILE A 400 -11.75 -2.06 20.16
N THR A 401 -12.97 -2.41 19.80
CA THR A 401 -13.25 -3.35 18.68
C THR A 401 -12.97 -2.68 17.34
N LYS A 402 -12.46 -3.47 16.37
CA LYS A 402 -12.16 -2.98 15.02
C LYS A 402 -13.44 -2.66 14.25
N PRO A 403 -13.48 -1.56 13.48
CA PRO A 403 -14.61 -1.16 12.67
C PRO A 403 -14.92 -2.14 11.53
N ALA A 404 -16.16 -2.10 11.03
CA ALA A 404 -16.52 -2.73 9.77
C ALA A 404 -15.86 -2.05 8.57
N VAL A 405 -15.78 -2.79 7.47
CA VAL A 405 -15.39 -2.26 6.15
C VAL A 405 -16.50 -2.57 5.17
N ILE A 406 -16.93 -1.54 4.43
CA ILE A 406 -17.91 -1.69 3.35
C ILE A 406 -17.34 -1.20 2.02
N PHE A 407 -17.73 -1.87 0.94
CA PHE A 407 -17.55 -1.38 -0.43
C PHE A 407 -18.87 -0.80 -0.92
N VAL A 408 -18.79 0.37 -1.54
CA VAL A 408 -19.95 1.11 -2.07
C VAL A 408 -19.75 1.27 -3.57
N GLY A 409 -20.53 0.53 -4.33
CA GLY A 409 -20.66 0.59 -5.78
C GLY A 409 -22.08 0.97 -6.19
N ASP A 410 -22.70 0.17 -7.06
CA ASP A 410 -24.15 0.25 -7.31
C ASP A 410 -24.91 -0.29 -6.08
N ASP A 411 -24.37 -1.32 -5.45
CA ASP A 411 -24.83 -1.88 -4.18
C ASP A 411 -23.79 -1.62 -3.07
N VAL A 412 -24.19 -1.89 -1.82
CA VAL A 412 -23.32 -1.81 -0.63
C VAL A 412 -23.00 -3.21 -0.13
N LYS A 413 -21.71 -3.53 -0.02
CA LYS A 413 -21.21 -4.84 0.42
C LYS A 413 -20.42 -4.71 1.72
N VAL A 414 -20.74 -5.50 2.74
CA VAL A 414 -19.88 -5.64 3.93
C VAL A 414 -18.75 -6.62 3.61
N VAL A 415 -17.53 -6.11 3.47
CA VAL A 415 -16.34 -6.90 3.09
C VAL A 415 -15.48 -7.31 4.29
N SER A 416 -15.67 -6.63 5.43
CA SER A 416 -15.15 -7.04 6.73
C SER A 416 -16.17 -6.67 7.81
N LYS A 417 -16.59 -7.65 8.61
CA LYS A 417 -17.53 -7.41 9.70
C LYS A 417 -16.85 -6.63 10.82
N ARG A 418 -17.65 -5.84 11.57
CA ARG A 418 -17.22 -5.23 12.82
C ARG A 418 -16.90 -6.30 13.84
N GLU A 419 -15.78 -6.18 14.56
CA GLU A 419 -15.52 -7.01 15.74
C GLU A 419 -16.61 -6.82 16.80
N GLN A 420 -17.00 -7.93 17.42
CA GLN A 420 -17.90 -7.93 18.57
C GLN A 420 -17.08 -8.01 19.87
N LEU A 421 -17.70 -7.72 21.02
CA LEU A 421 -17.00 -7.80 22.30
C LEU A 421 -16.46 -9.20 22.62
N GLU A 422 -17.16 -10.22 22.15
CA GLU A 422 -16.78 -11.63 22.28
C GLU A 422 -15.48 -11.95 21.51
N ASP A 423 -15.20 -11.25 20.42
CA ASP A 423 -13.95 -11.43 19.66
C ASP A 423 -12.74 -11.02 20.48
N LEU A 424 -12.88 -10.08 21.43
CA LEU A 424 -11.80 -9.65 22.32
C LEU A 424 -11.39 -10.73 23.32
N THR A 425 -12.26 -11.66 23.61
CA THR A 425 -12.05 -12.69 24.64
C THR A 425 -11.88 -14.11 24.08
N ARG A 426 -12.00 -14.30 22.76
CA ARG A 426 -12.04 -15.64 22.14
C ARG A 426 -10.77 -16.48 22.31
N PHE A 427 -9.68 -15.87 22.75
CA PHE A 427 -8.40 -16.56 23.00
C PHE A 427 -8.07 -16.73 24.49
N PHE A 428 -8.98 -16.39 25.39
CA PHE A 428 -8.81 -16.51 26.83
C PHE A 428 -9.56 -17.68 27.44
#